data_3203abea719ed6c1de9a354f7b35ca53
#
_entry.id   3203abea719ed6c1de9a354f7b35ca53
#
_cell.length_a   1.000
_cell.length_b   1.000
_cell.length_c   1.000
_cell.angle_alpha   90.00
_cell.angle_beta   90.00
_cell.angle_gamma   90.00
#
_symmetry.space_group_name_H-M   'P 1'
#
loop_
_entity.id
_entity.type
_entity.pdbx_description
1 polymer ?
#
loop_
_entity_poly.entity_id
_entity_poly.type
_entity_poly.pdbx_seq_one_letter_code
_entity_poly.pdbx_strand_id
1 'polypeptide(L)'
;MMATKKEVTVEDKLRALYDLQLIDSRVDEIRNVRGELPLEVEDLEDEVSGLNTRMEKLKSDLETINVEIAAKKNLIEDAKSAIKKYAEQQKNVRNSREFNALSKEVEFQELEIELAEKNIREFKAQMEQKKAVVEDSKERLEARETHLKHKKEELNDILAETEKEEAALLKKSAEYETQIEERLINAYKRIRTNVKNGLAVVAIERGASGGSFF
;
A
#
# COMPACT_ATOMS: atom_id res chain seq x y z
N MET A 1 -61.10 -24.18 28.96
CA MET A 1 -60.59 -22.84 29.34
C MET A 1 -60.05 -22.21 28.06
N MET A 2 -60.78 -21.25 27.49
CA MET A 2 -60.35 -20.50 26.31
C MET A 2 -59.28 -19.51 26.79
N ALA A 3 -58.03 -19.65 26.32
CA ALA A 3 -56.99 -18.67 26.54
C ALA A 3 -57.38 -17.40 25.75
N THR A 4 -57.77 -16.33 26.43
CA THR A 4 -57.96 -15.01 25.88
C THR A 4 -56.69 -14.58 25.17
N LYS A 5 -56.71 -14.56 23.82
CA LYS A 5 -55.67 -13.93 23.00
C LYS A 5 -55.59 -12.46 23.44
N LYS A 6 -54.53 -12.10 24.17
CA LYS A 6 -54.26 -10.73 24.52
C LYS A 6 -54.17 -9.93 23.22
N GLU A 7 -55.06 -8.98 23.01
CA GLU A 7 -54.98 -8.12 21.83
C GLU A 7 -53.65 -7.38 21.89
N VAL A 8 -52.80 -7.61 20.88
CA VAL A 8 -51.48 -6.95 20.76
C VAL A 8 -51.73 -5.46 20.54
N THR A 9 -51.31 -4.63 21.46
CA THR A 9 -51.53 -3.18 21.37
C THR A 9 -50.64 -2.56 20.27
N VAL A 10 -50.98 -1.33 19.84
CA VAL A 10 -50.14 -0.56 18.87
C VAL A 10 -48.75 -0.36 19.44
N GLU A 11 -48.62 -0.13 20.74
CA GLU A 11 -47.38 0.04 21.45
C GLU A 11 -46.51 -1.24 21.35
N ASP A 12 -47.08 -2.41 21.59
CA ASP A 12 -46.38 -3.69 21.48
C ASP A 12 -45.84 -3.92 20.06
N LYS A 13 -46.61 -3.56 19.01
CA LYS A 13 -46.20 -3.64 17.61
C LYS A 13 -45.05 -2.70 17.28
N LEU A 14 -45.10 -1.46 17.76
CA LEU A 14 -44.03 -0.49 17.56
C LEU A 14 -42.76 -0.87 18.29
N ARG A 15 -42.86 -1.40 19.50
CA ARG A 15 -41.70 -1.93 20.26
C ARG A 15 -41.04 -3.08 19.52
N ALA A 16 -41.83 -4.04 19.03
CA ALA A 16 -41.30 -5.19 18.29
C ALA A 16 -40.59 -4.75 17.00
N LEU A 17 -41.13 -3.75 16.28
CA LEU A 17 -40.47 -3.18 15.08
C LEU A 17 -39.21 -2.41 15.44
N TYR A 18 -39.17 -1.72 16.58
CA TYR A 18 -37.99 -1.01 17.04
C TYR A 18 -36.89 -1.98 17.47
N ASP A 19 -37.23 -3.05 18.20
CA ASP A 19 -36.29 -4.08 18.58
C ASP A 19 -35.70 -4.80 17.36
N LEU A 20 -36.54 -5.09 16.34
CA LEU A 20 -36.07 -5.61 15.05
C LEU A 20 -35.11 -4.64 14.36
N GLN A 21 -35.43 -3.34 14.36
CA GLN A 21 -34.56 -2.32 13.77
C GLN A 21 -33.21 -2.22 14.46
N LEU A 22 -33.13 -2.36 15.78
CA LEU A 22 -31.84 -2.37 16.50
C LEU A 22 -30.96 -3.55 16.06
N ILE A 23 -31.58 -4.72 15.91
CA ILE A 23 -30.86 -5.92 15.43
C ILE A 23 -30.37 -5.70 14.00
N ASP A 24 -31.25 -5.29 13.11
CA ASP A 24 -30.90 -5.06 11.71
C ASP A 24 -29.89 -3.94 11.52
N SER A 25 -29.96 -2.87 12.32
CA SER A 25 -28.97 -1.78 12.29
C SER A 25 -27.59 -2.27 12.72
N ARG A 26 -27.53 -3.18 13.69
CA ARG A 26 -26.25 -3.79 14.08
C ARG A 26 -25.68 -4.69 12.97
N VAL A 27 -26.54 -5.39 12.24
CA VAL A 27 -26.12 -6.17 11.06
C VAL A 27 -25.54 -5.25 9.97
N ASP A 28 -26.18 -4.09 9.74
CA ASP A 28 -25.67 -3.12 8.74
C ASP A 28 -24.34 -2.51 9.18
N GLU A 29 -24.17 -2.18 10.47
CA GLU A 29 -22.87 -1.72 11.02
C GLU A 29 -21.76 -2.75 10.77
N ILE A 30 -22.01 -4.02 11.07
CA ILE A 30 -21.07 -5.13 10.84
C ILE A 30 -20.71 -5.21 9.34
N ARG A 31 -21.70 -5.12 8.45
CA ARG A 31 -21.49 -5.18 7.01
C ARG A 31 -20.69 -3.98 6.50
N ASN A 32 -20.92 -2.78 7.02
CA ASN A 32 -20.17 -1.59 6.66
C ASN A 32 -18.70 -1.71 7.09
N VAL A 33 -18.45 -2.07 8.34
CA VAL A 33 -17.08 -2.28 8.84
C VAL A 33 -16.35 -3.35 8.00
N ARG A 34 -17.04 -4.46 7.70
CA ARG A 34 -16.49 -5.53 6.87
C ARG A 34 -16.23 -5.09 5.42
N GLY A 35 -16.94 -4.09 4.93
CA GLY A 35 -16.71 -3.51 3.60
C GLY A 35 -15.57 -2.50 3.54
N GLU A 36 -15.28 -1.79 4.64
CA GLU A 36 -14.22 -0.77 4.72
C GLU A 36 -12.83 -1.36 5.00
N LEU A 37 -12.75 -2.34 5.89
CA LEU A 37 -11.47 -2.94 6.30
C LEU A 37 -10.63 -3.55 5.14
N PRO A 38 -11.20 -4.26 4.16
CA PRO A 38 -10.43 -4.76 3.02
C PRO A 38 -9.78 -3.65 2.19
N LEU A 39 -10.41 -2.48 2.07
CA LEU A 39 -9.89 -1.34 1.33
C LEU A 39 -8.62 -0.79 1.99
N GLU A 40 -8.59 -0.70 3.33
CA GLU A 40 -7.38 -0.28 4.06
C GLU A 40 -6.20 -1.24 3.84
N VAL A 41 -6.50 -2.55 3.74
CA VAL A 41 -5.46 -3.56 3.46
C VAL A 41 -4.98 -3.44 2.01
N GLU A 42 -5.88 -3.22 1.06
CA GLU A 42 -5.55 -3.01 -0.37
C GLU A 42 -4.66 -1.77 -0.55
N ASP A 43 -4.99 -0.66 0.10
CA ASP A 43 -4.17 0.57 0.07
C ASP A 43 -2.75 0.31 0.61
N LEU A 44 -2.61 -0.48 1.69
CA LEU A 44 -1.32 -0.87 2.24
C LEU A 44 -0.55 -1.83 1.32
N GLU A 45 -1.24 -2.75 0.64
CA GLU A 45 -0.62 -3.63 -0.37
C GLU A 45 -0.06 -2.83 -1.54
N ASP A 46 -0.80 -1.85 -2.02
CA ASP A 46 -0.37 -0.95 -3.10
C ASP A 46 0.83 -0.10 -2.66
N GLU A 47 0.84 0.41 -1.42
CA GLU A 47 1.98 1.14 -0.86
C GLU A 47 3.24 0.26 -0.80
N VAL A 48 3.13 -0.97 -0.30
CA VAL A 48 4.24 -1.94 -0.25
C VAL A 48 4.73 -2.30 -1.65
N SER A 49 3.84 -2.52 -2.60
CA SER A 49 4.17 -2.79 -4.00
C SER A 49 4.94 -1.62 -4.63
N GLY A 50 4.49 -0.38 -4.39
CA GLY A 50 5.17 0.83 -4.84
C GLY A 50 6.57 0.99 -4.25
N LEU A 51 6.74 0.70 -2.95
CA LEU A 51 8.03 0.73 -2.28
C LEU A 51 8.98 -0.34 -2.82
N ASN A 52 8.49 -1.55 -3.09
CA ASN A 52 9.27 -2.63 -3.71
C ASN A 52 9.78 -2.23 -5.10
N THR A 53 8.90 -1.70 -5.94
CA THR A 53 9.27 -1.22 -7.29
C THR A 53 10.35 -0.12 -7.21
N ARG A 54 10.22 0.80 -6.25
CA ARG A 54 11.23 1.84 -6.01
C ARG A 54 12.55 1.25 -5.55
N MET A 55 12.52 0.26 -4.67
CA MET A 55 13.71 -0.45 -4.18
C MET A 55 14.44 -1.16 -5.32
N GLU A 56 13.74 -1.85 -6.20
CA GLU A 56 14.33 -2.52 -7.38
C GLU A 56 15.01 -1.51 -8.30
N LYS A 57 14.39 -0.36 -8.55
CA LYS A 57 14.98 0.70 -9.34
C LYS A 57 16.25 1.26 -8.70
N LEU A 58 16.26 1.50 -7.41
CA LEU A 58 17.45 1.97 -6.68
C LEU A 58 18.60 0.95 -6.74
N LYS A 59 18.30 -0.34 -6.62
CA LYS A 59 19.29 -1.42 -6.77
C LYS A 59 19.86 -1.47 -8.20
N SER A 60 19.00 -1.35 -9.21
CA SER A 60 19.43 -1.29 -10.61
C SER A 60 20.32 -0.08 -10.90
N ASP A 61 20.00 1.07 -10.34
CA ASP A 61 20.82 2.27 -10.44
C ASP A 61 22.22 2.08 -9.81
N LEU A 62 22.29 1.41 -8.65
CA LEU A 62 23.57 1.08 -8.02
C LEU A 62 24.41 0.13 -8.88
N GLU A 63 23.78 -0.86 -9.48
CA GLU A 63 24.46 -1.79 -10.40
C GLU A 63 25.01 -1.06 -11.62
N THR A 64 24.24 -0.13 -12.18
CA THR A 64 24.70 0.70 -13.31
C THR A 64 25.95 1.50 -12.93
N ILE A 65 25.98 2.13 -11.76
CA ILE A 65 27.16 2.87 -11.27
C ILE A 65 28.37 1.93 -11.08
N ASN A 66 28.14 0.71 -10.58
CA ASN A 66 29.20 -0.28 -10.43
C ASN A 66 29.82 -0.68 -11.79
N VAL A 67 28.99 -0.89 -12.80
CA VAL A 67 29.42 -1.17 -14.18
C VAL A 67 30.23 0.00 -14.76
N GLU A 68 29.77 1.23 -14.55
CA GLU A 68 30.50 2.45 -14.97
C GLU A 68 31.88 2.56 -14.31
N ILE A 69 31.97 2.30 -13.01
CA ILE A 69 33.25 2.30 -12.28
C ILE A 69 34.19 1.22 -12.84
N ALA A 70 33.67 0.02 -13.12
CA ALA A 70 34.45 -1.07 -13.70
C ALA A 70 34.96 -0.71 -15.10
N ALA A 71 34.11 -0.12 -15.95
CA ALA A 71 34.48 0.33 -17.27
C ALA A 71 35.61 1.39 -17.22
N LYS A 72 35.52 2.36 -16.31
CA LYS A 72 36.58 3.38 -16.14
C LYS A 72 37.88 2.80 -15.61
N LYS A 73 37.84 1.78 -14.75
CA LYS A 73 39.05 1.06 -14.30
C LYS A 73 39.74 0.33 -15.45
N ASN A 74 38.97 -0.39 -16.28
CA ASN A 74 39.52 -1.05 -17.45
C ASN A 74 40.16 -0.05 -18.43
N LEU A 75 39.54 1.10 -18.66
CA LEU A 75 40.10 2.16 -19.48
C LEU A 75 41.45 2.66 -18.94
N ILE A 76 41.58 2.82 -17.61
CA ILE A 76 42.86 3.18 -16.98
C ILE A 76 43.93 2.11 -17.21
N GLU A 77 43.59 0.82 -17.14
CA GLU A 77 44.55 -0.28 -17.40
C GLU A 77 44.99 -0.31 -18.84
N ASP A 78 44.06 -0.13 -19.79
CA ASP A 78 44.34 -0.05 -21.21
C ASP A 78 45.22 1.17 -21.55
N ALA A 79 44.91 2.34 -21.01
CA ALA A 79 45.72 3.54 -21.18
C ALA A 79 47.13 3.37 -20.61
N LYS A 80 47.28 2.79 -19.42
CA LYS A 80 48.61 2.47 -18.84
C LYS A 80 49.42 1.49 -19.71
N SER A 81 48.73 0.50 -20.31
CA SER A 81 49.35 -0.43 -21.24
C SER A 81 49.81 0.28 -22.53
N ALA A 82 48.99 1.22 -23.03
CA ALA A 82 49.33 2.03 -24.21
C ALA A 82 50.54 2.94 -23.94
N ILE A 83 50.57 3.61 -22.78
CA ILE A 83 51.72 4.44 -22.36
C ILE A 83 53.04 3.62 -22.35
N LYS A 84 53.02 2.40 -21.78
CA LYS A 84 54.18 1.51 -21.80
C LYS A 84 54.66 1.21 -23.21
N LYS A 85 53.73 0.88 -24.12
CA LYS A 85 54.05 0.61 -25.53
C LYS A 85 54.67 1.84 -26.23
N TYR A 86 54.07 3.04 -26.03
CA TYR A 86 54.58 4.26 -26.61
C TYR A 86 55.93 4.62 -26.02
N ALA A 87 56.19 4.46 -24.75
CA ALA A 87 57.48 4.69 -24.13
C ALA A 87 58.57 3.74 -24.66
N GLU A 88 58.24 2.45 -24.96
CA GLU A 88 59.14 1.50 -25.63
C GLU A 88 59.44 1.90 -27.08
N GLN A 89 58.44 2.34 -27.81
CA GLN A 89 58.60 2.83 -29.17
C GLN A 89 59.48 4.09 -29.23
N GLN A 90 59.29 5.05 -28.28
CA GLN A 90 60.12 6.25 -28.21
C GLN A 90 61.63 5.94 -28.07
N LYS A 91 62.01 4.87 -27.41
CA LYS A 91 63.44 4.45 -27.27
C LYS A 91 64.05 4.06 -28.59
N ASN A 92 63.26 3.59 -29.53
CA ASN A 92 63.71 3.09 -30.83
C ASN A 92 63.59 4.10 -31.99
N VAL A 93 62.92 5.22 -31.75
CA VAL A 93 62.70 6.26 -32.79
C VAL A 93 63.92 7.15 -32.89
N ARG A 94 64.34 7.43 -34.16
CA ARG A 94 65.44 8.34 -34.49
C ARG A 94 64.98 9.67 -35.08
N ASN A 95 63.68 9.76 -35.37
CA ASN A 95 63.11 10.95 -36.01
C ASN A 95 62.40 11.82 -34.96
N SER A 96 62.80 13.11 -34.86
CA SER A 96 62.24 14.05 -33.91
C SER A 96 60.74 14.28 -34.10
N ARG A 97 60.21 14.18 -35.31
CA ARG A 97 58.76 14.34 -35.58
C ARG A 97 57.95 13.17 -35.02
N GLU A 98 58.46 11.95 -35.18
CA GLU A 98 57.82 10.76 -34.64
C GLU A 98 57.89 10.70 -33.10
N PHE A 99 59.05 11.10 -32.54
CA PHE A 99 59.21 11.22 -31.11
C PHE A 99 58.17 12.18 -30.50
N ASN A 100 58.01 13.37 -31.11
CA ASN A 100 57.04 14.37 -30.65
C ASN A 100 55.59 13.87 -30.82
N ALA A 101 55.29 13.08 -31.84
CA ALA A 101 53.93 12.46 -31.98
C ALA A 101 53.66 11.47 -30.88
N LEU A 102 54.58 10.55 -30.55
CA LEU A 102 54.45 9.61 -29.48
C LEU A 102 54.38 10.28 -28.09
N SER A 103 55.11 11.40 -27.89
CA SER A 103 55.01 12.17 -26.65
C SER A 103 53.61 12.78 -26.46
N LYS A 104 52.99 13.26 -27.54
CA LYS A 104 51.58 13.71 -27.47
C LYS A 104 50.58 12.62 -27.19
N GLU A 105 50.82 11.41 -27.73
CA GLU A 105 49.96 10.25 -27.44
C GLU A 105 50.08 9.83 -25.96
N VAL A 106 51.28 9.84 -25.40
CA VAL A 106 51.48 9.58 -23.96
C VAL A 106 50.74 10.62 -23.13
N GLU A 107 50.92 11.91 -23.44
CA GLU A 107 50.25 13.00 -22.73
C GLU A 107 48.72 12.86 -22.82
N PHE A 108 48.19 12.48 -23.98
CA PHE A 108 46.74 12.20 -24.17
C PHE A 108 46.28 11.06 -23.28
N GLN A 109 47.02 9.95 -23.25
CA GLN A 109 46.66 8.81 -22.39
C GLN A 109 46.75 9.15 -20.89
N GLU A 110 47.69 10.01 -20.47
CA GLU A 110 47.80 10.49 -19.09
C GLU A 110 46.59 11.34 -18.71
N LEU A 111 46.14 12.23 -19.59
CA LEU A 111 44.94 13.04 -19.37
C LEU A 111 43.66 12.17 -19.33
N GLU A 112 43.58 11.13 -20.16
CA GLU A 112 42.46 10.16 -20.09
C GLU A 112 42.43 9.42 -18.75
N ILE A 113 43.59 9.02 -18.21
CA ILE A 113 43.68 8.39 -16.90
C ILE A 113 43.21 9.38 -15.80
N GLU A 114 43.65 10.62 -15.85
CA GLU A 114 43.27 11.64 -14.85
C GLU A 114 41.74 11.88 -14.87
N LEU A 115 41.16 11.99 -16.07
CA LEU A 115 39.74 12.15 -16.25
C LEU A 115 38.97 10.93 -15.73
N ALA A 116 39.42 9.72 -16.06
CA ALA A 116 38.79 8.48 -15.60
C ALA A 116 38.88 8.34 -14.07
N GLU A 117 39.99 8.72 -13.45
CA GLU A 117 40.13 8.71 -11.98
C GLU A 117 39.21 9.73 -11.30
N LYS A 118 39.03 10.91 -11.92
CA LYS A 118 38.07 11.91 -11.45
C LYS A 118 36.64 11.34 -11.50
N ASN A 119 36.26 10.76 -12.64
CA ASN A 119 34.92 10.16 -12.79
C ASN A 119 34.70 9.03 -11.78
N ILE A 120 35.70 8.17 -11.52
CA ILE A 120 35.58 7.11 -10.51
C ILE A 120 35.35 7.71 -9.12
N ARG A 121 35.98 8.81 -8.77
CA ARG A 121 35.74 9.50 -7.49
C ARG A 121 34.31 10.01 -7.39
N GLU A 122 33.81 10.64 -8.46
CA GLU A 122 32.45 11.14 -8.53
C GLU A 122 31.41 10.01 -8.44
N PHE A 123 31.60 8.91 -9.19
CA PHE A 123 30.72 7.73 -9.14
C PHE A 123 30.72 7.05 -7.78
N LYS A 124 31.88 6.96 -7.10
CA LYS A 124 31.96 6.43 -5.73
C LYS A 124 31.17 7.29 -4.75
N ALA A 125 31.26 8.63 -4.84
CA ALA A 125 30.50 9.53 -4.00
C ALA A 125 28.98 9.36 -4.24
N GLN A 126 28.55 9.27 -5.50
CA GLN A 126 27.16 9.00 -5.86
C GLN A 126 26.68 7.62 -5.34
N MET A 127 27.53 6.60 -5.43
CA MET A 127 27.23 5.27 -4.92
C MET A 127 26.99 5.27 -3.41
N GLU A 128 27.82 5.97 -2.63
CA GLU A 128 27.63 6.06 -1.17
C GLU A 128 26.33 6.81 -0.81
N GLN A 129 26.01 7.89 -1.52
CA GLN A 129 24.73 8.58 -1.34
C GLN A 129 23.54 7.67 -1.67
N LYS A 130 23.59 6.95 -2.80
CA LYS A 130 22.52 6.02 -3.19
C LYS A 130 22.40 4.84 -2.22
N LYS A 131 23.49 4.31 -1.69
CA LYS A 131 23.45 3.26 -0.67
C LYS A 131 22.70 3.68 0.58
N ALA A 132 22.95 4.90 1.06
CA ALA A 132 22.22 5.45 2.21
C ALA A 132 20.70 5.54 1.94
N VAL A 133 20.31 5.95 0.72
CA VAL A 133 18.89 5.99 0.31
C VAL A 133 18.29 4.58 0.21
N VAL A 134 19.06 3.59 -0.27
CA VAL A 134 18.62 2.20 -0.33
C VAL A 134 18.36 1.65 1.07
N GLU A 135 19.25 1.92 2.03
CA GLU A 135 19.07 1.43 3.41
C GLU A 135 17.85 2.08 4.09
N ASP A 136 17.66 3.39 3.98
CA ASP A 136 16.45 4.07 4.47
C ASP A 136 15.18 3.51 3.82
N SER A 137 15.22 3.27 2.49
CA SER A 137 14.08 2.70 1.77
C SER A 137 13.78 1.26 2.19
N LYS A 138 14.81 0.48 2.53
CA LYS A 138 14.68 -0.89 3.02
C LYS A 138 14.03 -0.92 4.41
N GLU A 139 14.49 -0.07 5.33
CA GLU A 139 13.90 0.04 6.66
C GLU A 139 12.40 0.41 6.58
N ARG A 140 12.06 1.36 5.70
CA ARG A 140 10.66 1.75 5.47
C ARG A 140 9.83 0.61 4.90
N LEU A 141 10.38 -0.14 3.94
CA LEU A 141 9.70 -1.29 3.36
C LEU A 141 9.43 -2.36 4.42
N GLU A 142 10.43 -2.75 5.20
CA GLU A 142 10.29 -3.74 6.28
C GLU A 142 9.24 -3.32 7.31
N ALA A 143 9.24 -2.04 7.69
CA ALA A 143 8.22 -1.50 8.59
C ALA A 143 6.81 -1.59 8.00
N ARG A 144 6.64 -1.27 6.71
CA ARG A 144 5.33 -1.35 6.04
C ARG A 144 4.86 -2.78 5.81
N GLU A 145 5.76 -3.70 5.45
CA GLU A 145 5.44 -5.13 5.34
C GLU A 145 4.98 -5.73 6.68
N THR A 146 5.66 -5.36 7.77
CA THR A 146 5.26 -5.77 9.11
C THR A 146 3.87 -5.22 9.47
N HIS A 147 3.62 -3.95 9.18
CA HIS A 147 2.32 -3.32 9.42
C HIS A 147 1.22 -3.98 8.59
N LEU A 148 1.46 -4.23 7.30
CA LEU A 148 0.52 -4.93 6.43
C LEU A 148 0.19 -6.34 6.95
N LYS A 149 1.20 -7.07 7.42
CA LYS A 149 0.98 -8.40 8.01
C LYS A 149 0.06 -8.34 9.22
N HIS A 150 0.31 -7.42 10.15
CA HIS A 150 -0.55 -7.23 11.33
C HIS A 150 -1.98 -6.83 10.94
N LYS A 151 -2.14 -5.92 9.95
CA LYS A 151 -3.46 -5.52 9.48
C LYS A 151 -4.23 -6.65 8.81
N LYS A 152 -3.56 -7.54 8.07
CA LYS A 152 -4.18 -8.74 7.50
C LYS A 152 -4.62 -9.75 8.57
N GLU A 153 -3.82 -9.93 9.62
CA GLU A 153 -4.18 -10.78 10.76
C GLU A 153 -5.40 -10.20 11.50
N GLU A 154 -5.36 -8.89 11.80
CA GLU A 154 -6.48 -8.18 12.43
C GLU A 154 -7.77 -8.26 11.59
N LEU A 155 -7.67 -8.06 10.26
CA LEU A 155 -8.81 -8.21 9.35
C LEU A 155 -9.40 -9.61 9.41
N ASN A 156 -8.58 -10.66 9.37
CA ASN A 156 -9.05 -12.03 9.44
C ASN A 156 -9.78 -12.34 10.75
N ASP A 157 -9.26 -11.85 11.87
CA ASP A 157 -9.87 -12.02 13.18
C ASP A 157 -11.24 -11.31 13.27
N ILE A 158 -11.30 -10.07 12.82
CA ILE A 158 -12.55 -9.28 12.76
C ILE A 158 -13.57 -9.95 11.83
N LEU A 159 -13.15 -10.44 10.66
CA LEU A 159 -14.04 -11.16 9.75
C LEU A 159 -14.63 -12.41 10.41
N ALA A 160 -13.78 -13.21 11.09
CA ALA A 160 -14.24 -14.45 11.73
C ALA A 160 -15.17 -14.20 12.93
N GLU A 161 -14.93 -13.13 13.70
CA GLU A 161 -15.78 -12.72 14.81
C GLU A 161 -17.12 -12.16 14.32
N THR A 162 -17.06 -11.24 13.37
CA THR A 162 -18.26 -10.58 12.80
C THR A 162 -19.16 -11.53 12.03
N GLU A 163 -18.62 -12.57 11.38
CA GLU A 163 -19.45 -13.63 10.76
C GLU A 163 -20.32 -14.37 11.76
N LYS A 164 -19.75 -14.70 12.93
CA LYS A 164 -20.50 -15.37 14.00
C LYS A 164 -21.57 -14.47 14.59
N GLU A 165 -21.22 -13.20 14.84
CA GLU A 165 -22.15 -12.19 15.36
C GLU A 165 -23.29 -11.96 14.36
N GLU A 166 -23.00 -11.76 13.08
CA GLU A 166 -23.99 -11.55 12.03
C GLU A 166 -24.96 -12.76 11.95
N ALA A 167 -24.42 -13.98 11.95
CA ALA A 167 -25.24 -15.19 11.88
C ALA A 167 -26.19 -15.32 13.10
N ALA A 168 -25.72 -14.92 14.30
CA ALA A 168 -26.56 -14.91 15.48
C ALA A 168 -27.64 -13.82 15.44
N LEU A 169 -27.29 -12.61 14.94
CA LEU A 169 -28.22 -11.51 14.79
C LEU A 169 -29.27 -11.78 13.72
N LEU A 170 -28.91 -12.39 12.59
CA LEU A 170 -29.86 -12.76 11.53
C LEU A 170 -30.88 -13.82 12.02
N LYS A 171 -30.46 -14.77 12.88
CA LYS A 171 -31.40 -15.71 13.51
C LYS A 171 -32.39 -14.99 14.42
N LYS A 172 -31.88 -14.07 15.25
CA LYS A 172 -32.74 -13.24 16.10
C LYS A 172 -33.69 -12.37 15.29
N SER A 173 -33.23 -11.73 14.23
CA SER A 173 -34.05 -10.93 13.31
C SER A 173 -35.19 -11.79 12.75
N ALA A 174 -34.90 -13.00 12.25
CA ALA A 174 -35.90 -13.91 11.76
C ALA A 174 -36.92 -14.33 12.85
N GLU A 175 -36.50 -14.57 14.08
CA GLU A 175 -37.39 -14.85 15.20
C GLU A 175 -38.32 -13.67 15.54
N TYR A 176 -37.83 -12.45 15.53
CA TYR A 176 -38.64 -11.24 15.72
C TYR A 176 -39.61 -11.02 14.55
N GLU A 177 -39.20 -11.26 13.32
CA GLU A 177 -40.10 -11.21 12.15
C GLU A 177 -41.32 -12.11 12.29
N THR A 178 -41.16 -13.30 12.88
CA THR A 178 -42.33 -14.23 13.08
C THR A 178 -43.36 -13.70 14.07
N GLN A 179 -42.99 -12.75 14.93
CA GLN A 179 -43.88 -12.19 15.96
C GLN A 179 -44.64 -10.95 15.47
N ILE A 180 -44.28 -10.41 14.30
CA ILE A 180 -44.84 -9.18 13.75
C ILE A 180 -45.76 -9.52 12.59
N GLU A 181 -46.80 -8.73 12.38
CA GLU A 181 -47.70 -8.91 11.22
C GLU A 181 -46.96 -8.68 9.89
N GLU A 182 -47.14 -9.58 8.94
CA GLU A 182 -46.50 -9.56 7.62
C GLU A 182 -46.64 -8.21 6.90
N ARG A 183 -47.79 -7.56 7.02
CA ARG A 183 -48.01 -6.22 6.44
C ARG A 183 -47.07 -5.18 7.03
N LEU A 184 -46.82 -5.24 8.32
CA LEU A 184 -45.91 -4.28 9.02
C LEU A 184 -44.47 -4.55 8.67
N ILE A 185 -44.06 -5.81 8.58
CA ILE A 185 -42.69 -6.20 8.15
C ILE A 185 -42.44 -5.73 6.72
N ASN A 186 -43.37 -5.91 5.81
CA ASN A 186 -43.23 -5.48 4.42
C ASN A 186 -43.10 -3.93 4.33
N ALA A 187 -43.88 -3.21 5.12
CA ALA A 187 -43.78 -1.75 5.22
C ALA A 187 -42.43 -1.32 5.81
N TYR A 188 -42.00 -1.96 6.91
CA TYR A 188 -40.72 -1.73 7.55
C TYR A 188 -39.54 -1.95 6.58
N LYS A 189 -39.46 -3.11 5.92
CA LYS A 189 -38.40 -3.42 4.95
C LYS A 189 -38.35 -2.43 3.80
N ARG A 190 -39.50 -2.03 3.26
CA ARG A 190 -39.59 -1.02 2.20
C ARG A 190 -39.06 0.35 2.66
N ILE A 191 -39.43 0.80 3.86
CA ILE A 191 -38.97 2.09 4.40
C ILE A 191 -37.47 2.02 4.63
N ARG A 192 -36.99 0.98 5.30
CA ARG A 192 -35.58 0.80 5.64
C ARG A 192 -34.66 0.81 4.40
N THR A 193 -35.09 0.15 3.32
CA THR A 193 -34.32 0.13 2.06
C THR A 193 -34.26 1.50 1.37
N ASN A 194 -35.29 2.34 1.55
CA ASN A 194 -35.39 3.62 0.85
C ASN A 194 -34.77 4.80 1.62
N VAL A 195 -34.46 4.63 2.91
CA VAL A 195 -33.85 5.70 3.73
C VAL A 195 -32.36 5.48 3.91
N LYS A 196 -31.57 6.54 3.78
CA LYS A 196 -30.11 6.46 3.82
C LYS A 196 -29.56 5.96 5.15
N ASN A 197 -30.23 6.27 6.26
CA ASN A 197 -29.83 5.88 7.61
C ASN A 197 -30.41 4.53 8.06
N GLY A 198 -31.18 3.84 7.20
CA GLY A 198 -31.78 2.54 7.52
C GLY A 198 -32.82 2.56 8.65
N LEU A 199 -33.32 3.74 9.09
CA LEU A 199 -34.24 3.88 10.20
C LEU A 199 -35.69 3.94 9.70
N ALA A 200 -36.47 2.91 9.99
CA ALA A 200 -37.90 2.85 9.67
C ALA A 200 -38.79 3.27 10.86
N VAL A 201 -38.31 3.08 12.09
CA VAL A 201 -38.98 3.48 13.34
C VAL A 201 -38.11 4.50 14.04
N VAL A 202 -38.63 5.69 14.25
CA VAL A 202 -37.89 6.81 14.83
C VAL A 202 -38.68 7.50 15.93
N ALA A 203 -38.00 8.07 16.91
CA ALA A 203 -38.60 8.87 17.93
C ALA A 203 -39.10 10.22 17.35
N ILE A 204 -40.17 10.76 17.90
CA ILE A 204 -40.61 12.13 17.63
C ILE A 204 -40.12 13.02 18.76
N GLU A 205 -39.29 14.00 18.43
CA GLU A 205 -38.81 14.99 19.38
C GLU A 205 -39.24 16.38 18.96
N ARG A 206 -39.91 17.09 19.87
CA ARG A 206 -40.39 18.46 19.64
C ARG A 206 -41.23 18.62 18.37
N GLY A 207 -41.97 17.57 17.97
CA GLY A 207 -42.81 17.61 16.78
C GLY A 207 -42.06 17.30 15.45
N ALA A 208 -40.76 17.02 15.50
CA ALA A 208 -39.96 16.61 14.36
C ALA A 208 -39.66 15.13 14.40
N SER A 209 -39.54 14.52 13.23
CA SER A 209 -39.09 13.10 13.09
C SER A 209 -37.60 12.98 13.40
N GLY A 210 -37.20 12.13 14.34
CA GLY A 210 -35.80 11.83 14.64
C GLY A 210 -35.01 11.20 13.51
N GLY A 211 -35.65 10.81 12.39
CA GLY A 211 -35.00 10.22 11.22
C GLY A 211 -34.73 11.21 10.08
N SER A 212 -35.60 12.21 9.91
CA SER A 212 -35.50 13.22 8.83
C SER A 212 -35.22 14.64 9.33
N PHE A 213 -35.41 14.88 10.63
CA PHE A 213 -35.26 16.17 11.30
C PHE A 213 -36.25 17.26 10.79
N PHE A 214 -37.39 16.84 10.15
CA PHE A 214 -38.50 17.68 9.70
C PHE A 214 -39.80 17.33 10.44
#